data_d74d8aeac3fce9b0ab3b9e19a7d36443
#
_entry.id   d74d8aeac3fce9b0ab3b9e19a7d36443
#
_cell.length_a   1.000
_cell.length_b   1.000
_cell.length_c   1.000
_cell.angle_alpha   90.00
_cell.angle_beta   90.00
_cell.angle_gamma   90.00
#
_symmetry.space_group_name_H-M   'P 1'
#
loop_
_entity.id
_entity.type
_entity.pdbx_description
1 polymer ?
#
loop_
_entity_poly.entity_id
_entity_poly.type
_entity_poly.pdbx_seq_one_letter_code
_entity_poly.pdbx_strand_id
1 'polypeptide(L)'
;AGIAVMACFVALIIWLIVANSRNTAAVNKAEARADSLAIANDQLVLTNEFNQLSADFNQYEGQQIYLKNDSLVHKYNEARMKVEGLIQELNDEKSKNAKNMAASRAKIKQLEGEIATLKNIVRHYLEEIKRLGEENEDLKQEIQQVQQKNEQLSSQYTAATKSNAELTQTVQLAKKLNITGISFQAYNKKGKTEKNITKARQLGVHFTVSPNNTTAPGMKDFYIRILSPEGTLLGGGPSFQLDGSTISSTSHRKVEY
;
A
#
# COMPACT_ATOMS: atom_id res chain seq x y z
N ALA A 1 101.64 44.56 -1.40
CA ALA A 1 100.88 43.73 -0.46
C ALA A 1 99.31 44.08 -0.49
N GLY A 2 98.95 45.35 -0.68
CA GLY A 2 97.53 45.77 -0.64
C GLY A 2 96.69 45.24 -1.75
N ILE A 3 97.12 45.10 -2.98
CA ILE A 3 96.39 44.61 -4.14
C ILE A 3 95.99 43.12 -4.04
N ALA A 4 96.87 42.30 -3.47
CA ALA A 4 96.58 40.87 -3.23
C ALA A 4 95.49 40.63 -2.17
N VAL A 5 95.48 41.46 -1.13
CA VAL A 5 94.48 41.43 -0.07
C VAL A 5 93.12 41.82 -0.60
N MET A 6 93.08 42.88 -1.45
CA MET A 6 91.80 43.31 -2.12
C MET A 6 91.30 42.21 -3.04
N ALA A 7 92.15 41.57 -3.82
CA ALA A 7 91.78 40.46 -4.69
C ALA A 7 91.16 39.25 -3.92
N CYS A 8 91.76 38.91 -2.73
CA CYS A 8 91.22 37.88 -1.85
C CYS A 8 89.85 38.24 -1.27
N PHE A 9 89.61 39.50 -0.88
CA PHE A 9 88.33 39.98 -0.40
C PHE A 9 87.23 39.94 -1.49
N VAL A 10 87.57 40.36 -2.74
CA VAL A 10 86.66 40.29 -3.85
C VAL A 10 86.30 38.83 -4.18
N ALA A 11 87.28 37.94 -4.21
CA ALA A 11 87.07 36.51 -4.43
C ALA A 11 86.18 35.88 -3.33
N LEU A 12 86.33 36.27 -2.08
CA LEU A 12 85.53 35.83 -0.94
C LEU A 12 84.08 36.34 -1.03
N ILE A 13 83.88 37.60 -1.43
CA ILE A 13 82.55 38.19 -1.66
C ILE A 13 81.86 37.46 -2.81
N ILE A 14 82.52 37.21 -3.92
CA ILE A 14 81.99 36.48 -5.07
C ILE A 14 81.61 35.04 -4.62
N TRP A 15 82.47 34.36 -3.86
CA TRP A 15 82.21 33.01 -3.35
C TRP A 15 80.96 32.99 -2.40
N LEU A 16 80.84 33.97 -1.48
CA LEU A 16 79.67 34.12 -0.63
C LEU A 16 78.39 34.37 -1.40
N ILE A 17 78.42 35.22 -2.45
CA ILE A 17 77.28 35.48 -3.29
C ILE A 17 76.88 34.21 -4.06
N VAL A 18 77.81 33.47 -4.61
CA VAL A 18 77.54 32.21 -5.31
C VAL A 18 77.05 31.12 -4.36
N ALA A 19 77.63 30.99 -3.17
CA ALA A 19 77.22 30.04 -2.15
C ALA A 19 75.79 30.37 -1.64
N ASN A 20 75.54 31.64 -1.38
CA ASN A 20 74.19 32.10 -0.98
C ASN A 20 73.12 31.87 -2.11
N SER A 21 73.49 32.16 -3.38
CA SER A 21 72.63 31.91 -4.52
C SER A 21 72.32 30.38 -4.69
N ARG A 22 73.34 29.52 -4.49
CA ARG A 22 73.14 28.05 -4.53
C ARG A 22 72.24 27.54 -3.41
N ASN A 23 72.45 28.10 -2.20
CA ASN A 23 71.63 27.76 -1.02
C ASN A 23 70.18 28.17 -1.20
N THR A 24 69.93 29.40 -1.70
CA THR A 24 68.61 29.92 -2.02
C THR A 24 67.93 29.09 -3.11
N ALA A 25 68.66 28.70 -4.14
CA ALA A 25 68.12 27.83 -5.17
C ALA A 25 67.79 26.39 -4.67
N ALA A 26 68.58 25.88 -3.74
CA ALA A 26 68.33 24.59 -3.10
C ALA A 26 67.10 24.64 -2.20
N VAL A 27 66.96 25.71 -1.42
CA VAL A 27 65.72 25.94 -0.54
C VAL A 27 64.49 26.08 -1.42
N ASN A 28 64.51 26.95 -2.43
CA ASN A 28 63.37 27.13 -3.32
C ASN A 28 62.97 25.81 -4.06
N LYS A 29 63.97 25.00 -4.43
CA LYS A 29 63.70 23.67 -5.03
C LYS A 29 63.09 22.68 -4.01
N ALA A 30 63.50 22.74 -2.75
CA ALA A 30 62.98 21.89 -1.70
C ALA A 30 61.49 22.29 -1.37
N GLU A 31 61.25 23.61 -1.26
CA GLU A 31 59.91 24.15 -1.04
C GLU A 31 58.94 23.77 -2.21
N ALA A 32 59.39 23.93 -3.45
CA ALA A 32 58.60 23.57 -4.63
C ALA A 32 58.29 22.06 -4.67
N ARG A 33 59.21 21.20 -4.16
CA ARG A 33 58.96 19.76 -4.05
C ARG A 33 58.00 19.44 -2.90
N ALA A 34 58.13 20.12 -1.77
CA ALA A 34 57.22 19.95 -0.63
C ALA A 34 55.81 20.35 -1.01
N ASP A 35 55.62 21.48 -1.69
CA ASP A 35 54.33 21.93 -2.20
C ASP A 35 53.71 20.97 -3.23
N SER A 36 54.52 20.43 -4.15
CA SER A 36 54.05 19.45 -5.11
C SER A 36 53.62 18.13 -4.43
N LEU A 37 54.34 17.72 -3.38
CA LEU A 37 53.97 16.56 -2.60
C LEU A 37 52.66 16.77 -1.82
N ALA A 38 52.49 17.95 -1.22
CA ALA A 38 51.27 18.30 -0.51
C ALA A 38 50.06 18.25 -1.46
N ILE A 39 50.13 18.88 -2.61
CA ILE A 39 49.04 18.84 -3.64
C ILE A 39 48.76 17.39 -4.06
N ALA A 40 49.77 16.56 -4.27
CA ALA A 40 49.56 15.16 -4.66
C ALA A 40 48.90 14.34 -3.54
N ASN A 41 49.26 14.61 -2.28
CA ASN A 41 48.62 13.97 -1.13
C ASN A 41 47.18 14.38 -0.96
N ASP A 42 46.86 15.67 -1.05
CA ASP A 42 45.50 16.21 -0.98
C ASP A 42 44.64 15.61 -2.09
N GLN A 43 45.14 15.54 -3.33
CA GLN A 43 44.47 14.89 -4.44
C GLN A 43 44.17 13.42 -4.14
N LEU A 44 45.13 12.69 -3.57
CA LEU A 44 44.95 11.27 -3.24
C LEU A 44 43.87 11.07 -2.16
N VAL A 45 43.88 11.89 -1.12
CA VAL A 45 42.87 11.85 -0.05
C VAL A 45 41.48 12.11 -0.61
N LEU A 46 41.33 13.17 -1.39
CA LEU A 46 40.05 13.55 -2.00
C LEU A 46 39.55 12.48 -3.02
N THR A 47 40.45 11.89 -3.78
CA THR A 47 40.09 10.80 -4.71
C THR A 47 39.60 9.56 -3.94
N ASN A 48 40.23 9.22 -2.81
CA ASN A 48 39.80 8.12 -1.98
C ASN A 48 38.44 8.41 -1.33
N GLU A 49 38.21 9.63 -0.84
CA GLU A 49 36.89 10.04 -0.29
C GLU A 49 35.78 9.95 -1.37
N PHE A 50 36.06 10.41 -2.58
CA PHE A 50 35.14 10.29 -3.72
C PHE A 50 34.82 8.82 -4.05
N ASN A 51 35.84 7.95 -4.12
CA ASN A 51 35.63 6.53 -4.40
C ASN A 51 34.76 5.86 -3.32
N GLN A 52 34.97 6.22 -2.05
CA GLN A 52 34.16 5.72 -0.95
C GLN A 52 32.71 6.19 -1.06
N LEU A 53 32.47 7.48 -1.30
CA LEU A 53 31.13 8.04 -1.51
C LEU A 53 30.41 7.39 -2.70
N SER A 54 31.16 7.13 -3.78
CA SER A 54 30.60 6.44 -4.94
C SER A 54 30.24 5.00 -4.65
N ALA A 55 31.05 4.29 -3.87
CA ALA A 55 30.76 2.93 -3.42
C ALA A 55 29.52 2.88 -2.52
N ASP A 56 29.43 3.81 -1.55
CA ASP A 56 28.29 3.93 -0.65
C ASP A 56 27.00 4.20 -1.44
N PHE A 57 27.04 5.11 -2.41
CA PHE A 57 25.88 5.40 -3.27
C PHE A 57 25.47 4.17 -4.11
N ASN A 58 26.43 3.53 -4.78
CA ASN A 58 26.16 2.38 -5.66
C ASN A 58 25.63 1.17 -4.88
N GLN A 59 26.02 1.00 -3.62
CA GLN A 59 25.49 -0.07 -2.76
C GLN A 59 23.96 0.04 -2.59
N TYR A 60 23.44 1.26 -2.56
CA TYR A 60 22.02 1.53 -2.37
C TYR A 60 21.27 1.81 -3.68
N GLU A 61 21.97 2.16 -4.76
CA GLU A 61 21.38 2.37 -6.08
C GLU A 61 20.66 1.12 -6.60
N GLY A 62 21.16 -0.09 -6.29
CA GLY A 62 20.52 -1.36 -6.60
C GLY A 62 19.20 -1.60 -5.85
N GLN A 63 18.92 -0.85 -4.77
CA GLN A 63 17.67 -0.91 -4.01
C GLN A 63 16.62 0.08 -4.54
N GLN A 64 16.79 0.61 -5.73
CA GLN A 64 15.97 1.64 -6.42
C GLN A 64 14.47 1.35 -6.53
N ILE A 65 13.98 0.22 -6.06
CA ILE A 65 12.55 -0.09 -6.07
C ILE A 65 11.71 0.98 -5.34
N TYR A 66 12.33 1.81 -4.50
CA TYR A 66 11.64 2.74 -3.62
C TYR A 66 11.87 4.22 -3.90
N LEU A 67 12.89 4.59 -4.68
CA LEU A 67 13.22 5.99 -4.93
C LEU A 67 12.93 6.40 -6.38
N LYS A 68 11.69 6.74 -6.67
CA LYS A 68 11.34 7.56 -7.85
C LYS A 68 11.75 9.03 -7.67
N ASN A 69 12.82 9.31 -6.92
CA ASN A 69 13.32 10.68 -6.80
C ASN A 69 14.41 10.94 -7.84
N ASP A 70 14.01 11.00 -9.11
CA ASP A 70 14.89 11.31 -10.26
C ASP A 70 15.74 12.55 -10.01
N SER A 71 15.27 13.50 -9.20
CA SER A 71 15.99 14.75 -8.88
C SER A 71 17.25 14.52 -8.05
N LEU A 72 17.22 13.63 -7.05
CA LEU A 72 18.39 13.34 -6.20
C LEU A 72 19.46 12.55 -6.95
N VAL A 73 19.04 11.56 -7.73
CA VAL A 73 19.91 10.78 -8.61
C VAL A 73 20.55 11.67 -9.67
N HIS A 74 19.79 12.60 -10.25
CA HIS A 74 20.32 13.55 -11.22
C HIS A 74 21.39 14.47 -10.61
N LYS A 75 21.12 15.05 -9.44
CA LYS A 75 22.08 15.89 -8.68
C LYS A 75 23.36 15.14 -8.32
N TYR A 76 23.23 13.86 -7.92
CA TYR A 76 24.39 13.02 -7.65
C TYR A 76 25.23 12.82 -8.91
N ASN A 77 24.61 12.45 -10.03
CA ASN A 77 25.33 12.25 -11.29
C ASN A 77 26.00 13.51 -11.80
N GLU A 78 25.37 14.69 -11.67
CA GLU A 78 26.00 15.98 -11.99
C GLU A 78 27.23 16.26 -11.12
N ALA A 79 27.10 16.10 -9.79
CA ALA A 79 28.22 16.31 -8.89
C ALA A 79 29.35 15.31 -9.12
N ARG A 80 29.00 14.06 -9.38
CA ARG A 80 29.96 12.99 -9.72
C ARG A 80 30.75 13.34 -10.98
N MET A 81 30.09 13.74 -12.07
CA MET A 81 30.79 14.11 -13.32
C MET A 81 31.74 15.29 -13.12
N LYS A 82 31.37 16.28 -12.30
CA LYS A 82 32.26 17.40 -11.96
C LYS A 82 33.50 16.95 -11.19
N VAL A 83 33.34 16.07 -10.20
CA VAL A 83 34.47 15.51 -9.43
C VAL A 83 35.38 14.69 -10.34
N GLU A 84 34.83 13.78 -11.17
CA GLU A 84 35.60 12.99 -12.13
C GLU A 84 36.40 13.88 -13.10
N GLY A 85 35.76 14.94 -13.62
CA GLY A 85 36.42 15.91 -14.51
C GLY A 85 37.59 16.62 -13.82
N LEU A 86 37.41 17.09 -12.59
CA LEU A 86 38.49 17.77 -11.81
C LEU A 86 39.65 16.82 -11.50
N ILE A 87 39.37 15.57 -11.14
CA ILE A 87 40.41 14.54 -10.90
C ILE A 87 41.22 14.30 -12.18
N GLN A 88 40.54 14.19 -13.32
CA GLN A 88 41.20 14.00 -14.64
C GLN A 88 42.08 15.19 -15.00
N GLU A 89 41.59 16.43 -14.85
CA GLU A 89 42.36 17.64 -15.11
C GLU A 89 43.60 17.75 -14.21
N LEU A 90 43.51 17.39 -12.93
CA LEU A 90 44.65 17.35 -11.99
C LEU A 90 45.70 16.30 -12.42
N ASN A 91 45.27 15.13 -12.90
CA ASN A 91 46.14 14.09 -13.39
C ASN A 91 46.86 14.53 -14.68
N ASP A 92 46.16 15.20 -15.59
CA ASP A 92 46.73 15.75 -16.86
C ASP A 92 47.76 16.85 -16.56
N GLU A 93 47.51 17.72 -15.59
CA GLU A 93 48.49 18.76 -15.19
C GLU A 93 49.75 18.14 -14.55
N LYS A 94 49.61 17.09 -13.77
CA LYS A 94 50.72 16.36 -13.18
C LYS A 94 51.62 15.73 -14.25
N SER A 95 51.01 15.25 -15.34
CA SER A 95 51.74 14.65 -16.49
C SER A 95 52.51 15.67 -17.36
N LYS A 96 52.03 16.94 -17.36
CA LYS A 96 52.59 18.03 -18.21
C LYS A 96 53.67 18.88 -17.52
N ASN A 97 54.33 18.40 -16.46
CA ASN A 97 55.34 19.13 -15.69
C ASN A 97 54.79 20.45 -15.09
N ALA A 98 54.25 20.36 -13.91
CA ALA A 98 53.55 21.41 -13.20
C ALA A 98 54.40 22.64 -12.89
N LYS A 99 54.37 23.61 -13.75
CA LYS A 99 54.90 24.97 -13.46
C LYS A 99 53.86 25.90 -12.82
N ASN A 100 52.63 25.44 -12.70
CA ASN A 100 51.53 26.30 -12.23
C ASN A 100 50.90 25.75 -10.95
N MET A 101 51.68 25.80 -9.84
CA MET A 101 51.22 25.33 -8.53
C MET A 101 50.00 26.08 -8.00
N ALA A 102 49.83 27.36 -8.35
CA ALA A 102 48.70 28.18 -7.99
C ALA A 102 47.38 27.64 -8.62
N ALA A 103 47.44 27.27 -9.90
CA ALA A 103 46.30 26.67 -10.60
C ALA A 103 45.94 25.29 -10.03
N SER A 104 46.92 24.45 -9.70
CA SER A 104 46.70 23.15 -9.07
C SER A 104 46.07 23.29 -7.69
N ARG A 105 46.52 24.21 -6.84
CA ARG A 105 45.90 24.52 -5.54
C ARG A 105 44.45 25.01 -5.69
N ALA A 106 44.18 25.87 -6.69
CA ALA A 106 42.81 26.32 -6.95
C ALA A 106 41.88 25.15 -7.33
N LYS A 107 42.36 24.19 -8.17
CA LYS A 107 41.60 22.99 -8.53
C LYS A 107 41.42 22.04 -7.34
N ILE A 108 42.40 21.87 -6.47
CA ILE A 108 42.22 21.10 -5.22
C ILE A 108 41.10 21.70 -4.38
N LYS A 109 41.11 23.02 -4.18
CA LYS A 109 40.05 23.70 -3.42
C LYS A 109 38.66 23.55 -4.06
N GLN A 110 38.58 23.57 -5.40
CA GLN A 110 37.34 23.31 -6.11
C GLN A 110 36.90 21.86 -5.93
N LEU A 111 37.81 20.89 -6.01
CA LEU A 111 37.55 19.48 -5.79
C LEU A 111 37.02 19.22 -4.35
N GLU A 112 37.59 19.84 -3.36
CA GLU A 112 37.09 19.81 -1.97
C GLU A 112 35.62 20.26 -1.89
N GLY A 113 35.29 21.37 -2.54
CA GLY A 113 33.92 21.90 -2.57
C GLY A 113 32.93 20.97 -3.25
N GLU A 114 33.31 20.37 -4.38
CA GLU A 114 32.45 19.42 -5.10
C GLU A 114 32.28 18.09 -4.33
N ILE A 115 33.34 17.59 -3.68
CA ILE A 115 33.25 16.41 -2.82
C ILE A 115 32.36 16.68 -1.58
N ALA A 116 32.47 17.85 -0.98
CA ALA A 116 31.61 18.24 0.13
C ALA A 116 30.11 18.30 -0.30
N THR A 117 29.87 18.79 -1.52
CA THR A 117 28.52 18.80 -2.13
C THR A 117 28.02 17.37 -2.35
N LEU A 118 28.85 16.51 -2.94
CA LEU A 118 28.54 15.11 -3.19
C LEU A 118 28.22 14.36 -1.88
N LYS A 119 29.00 14.60 -0.83
CA LYS A 119 28.80 14.03 0.51
C LYS A 119 27.43 14.41 1.10
N ASN A 120 27.02 15.67 0.95
CA ASN A 120 25.70 16.10 1.39
C ASN A 120 24.57 15.40 0.58
N ILE A 121 24.74 15.27 -0.73
CA ILE A 121 23.76 14.57 -1.59
C ILE A 121 23.64 13.10 -1.18
N VAL A 122 24.77 12.39 -1.01
CA VAL A 122 24.76 10.97 -0.60
C VAL A 122 24.12 10.81 0.78
N ARG A 123 24.45 11.68 1.74
CA ARG A 123 23.84 11.63 3.07
C ARG A 123 22.32 11.78 2.99
N HIS A 124 21.81 12.80 2.28
CA HIS A 124 20.36 12.97 2.10
C HIS A 124 19.71 11.78 1.39
N TYR A 125 20.40 11.18 0.43
CA TYR A 125 19.92 10.00 -0.27
C TYR A 125 19.77 8.81 0.69
N LEU A 126 20.76 8.58 1.56
CA LEU A 126 20.72 7.50 2.54
C LEU A 126 19.66 7.72 3.63
N GLU A 127 19.48 8.96 4.09
CA GLU A 127 18.42 9.33 5.04
C GLU A 127 17.04 9.06 4.43
N GLU A 128 16.83 9.40 3.16
CA GLU A 128 15.56 9.17 2.47
C GLU A 128 15.29 7.68 2.24
N ILE A 129 16.30 6.88 1.88
CA ILE A 129 16.18 5.42 1.78
C ILE A 129 15.74 4.82 3.11
N LYS A 130 16.37 5.24 4.21
CA LYS A 130 16.03 4.76 5.55
C LYS A 130 14.58 5.10 5.91
N ARG A 131 14.18 6.36 5.71
CA ARG A 131 12.80 6.81 5.96
C ARG A 131 11.76 6.01 5.18
N LEU A 132 12.00 5.82 3.87
CA LEU A 132 11.11 5.06 3.00
C LEU A 132 11.09 3.56 3.34
N GLY A 133 12.20 3.03 3.82
CA GLY A 133 12.28 1.66 4.33
C GLY A 133 11.39 1.46 5.57
N GLU A 134 11.46 2.37 6.52
CA GLU A 134 10.62 2.38 7.72
C GLU A 134 9.13 2.52 7.35
N GLU A 135 8.78 3.49 6.50
CA GLU A 135 7.41 3.70 6.02
C GLU A 135 6.84 2.47 5.27
N ASN A 136 7.68 1.78 4.48
CA ASN A 136 7.28 0.57 3.77
C ASN A 136 6.96 -0.58 4.73
N GLU A 137 7.73 -0.71 5.80
CA GLU A 137 7.48 -1.73 6.82
C GLU A 137 6.20 -1.44 7.60
N ASP A 138 5.97 -0.18 7.99
CA ASP A 138 4.74 0.26 8.64
C ASP A 138 3.51 0.00 7.75
N LEU A 139 3.59 0.35 6.47
CA LEU A 139 2.52 0.08 5.50
C LEU A 139 2.24 -1.41 5.31
N LYS A 140 3.26 -2.27 5.33
CA LYS A 140 3.05 -3.72 5.29
C LYS A 140 2.28 -4.23 6.50
N GLN A 141 2.62 -3.73 7.70
CA GLN A 141 1.91 -4.08 8.93
C GLN A 141 0.45 -3.60 8.88
N GLU A 142 0.20 -2.39 8.40
CA GLU A 142 -1.16 -1.87 8.22
C GLU A 142 -1.97 -2.72 7.23
N ILE A 143 -1.39 -3.08 6.09
CA ILE A 143 -2.03 -3.97 5.11
C ILE A 143 -2.42 -5.30 5.75
N GLN A 144 -1.55 -5.92 6.55
CA GLN A 144 -1.85 -7.17 7.24
C GLN A 144 -3.02 -7.00 8.23
N GLN A 145 -3.03 -5.91 9.00
CA GLN A 145 -4.14 -5.61 9.93
C GLN A 145 -5.47 -5.41 9.19
N VAL A 146 -5.45 -4.69 8.07
CA VAL A 146 -6.65 -4.46 7.25
C VAL A 146 -7.15 -5.77 6.66
N GLN A 147 -6.25 -6.64 6.19
CA GLN A 147 -6.61 -7.97 5.69
C GLN A 147 -7.29 -8.83 6.76
N GLN A 148 -6.71 -8.89 7.97
CA GLN A 148 -7.31 -9.63 9.09
C GLN A 148 -8.69 -9.09 9.48
N LYS A 149 -8.85 -7.76 9.53
CA LYS A 149 -10.16 -7.13 9.78
C LYS A 149 -11.17 -7.46 8.71
N ASN A 150 -10.78 -7.46 7.45
CA ASN A 150 -11.65 -7.81 6.33
C ASN A 150 -12.11 -9.28 6.40
N GLU A 151 -11.22 -10.20 6.75
CA GLU A 151 -11.56 -11.61 6.94
C GLU A 151 -12.55 -11.79 8.10
N GLN A 152 -12.31 -11.13 9.24
CA GLN A 152 -13.23 -11.15 10.39
C GLN A 152 -14.59 -10.58 10.03
N LEU A 153 -14.62 -9.42 9.34
CA LEU A 153 -15.87 -8.79 8.92
C LEU A 153 -16.65 -9.65 7.93
N SER A 154 -15.97 -10.27 6.98
CA SER A 154 -16.57 -11.21 6.01
C SER A 154 -17.19 -12.42 6.72
N SER A 155 -16.49 -12.99 7.70
CA SER A 155 -17.00 -14.09 8.52
C SER A 155 -18.23 -13.67 9.32
N GLN A 156 -18.19 -12.52 10.00
CA GLN A 156 -19.33 -11.98 10.74
C GLN A 156 -20.54 -11.70 9.84
N TYR A 157 -20.30 -11.12 8.67
CA TYR A 157 -21.36 -10.85 7.69
C TYR A 157 -22.03 -12.14 7.23
N THR A 158 -21.24 -13.17 6.92
CA THR A 158 -21.73 -14.48 6.50
C THR A 158 -22.57 -15.13 7.61
N ALA A 159 -22.08 -15.10 8.85
CA ALA A 159 -22.80 -15.64 10.00
C ALA A 159 -24.12 -14.89 10.26
N ALA A 160 -24.09 -13.55 10.19
CA ALA A 160 -25.29 -12.73 10.37
C ALA A 160 -26.33 -12.99 9.27
N THR A 161 -25.89 -13.11 8.02
CA THR A 161 -26.76 -13.40 6.88
C THR A 161 -27.43 -14.75 7.03
N LYS A 162 -26.67 -15.77 7.44
CA LYS A 162 -27.20 -17.12 7.70
C LYS A 162 -28.23 -17.09 8.83
N SER A 163 -27.90 -16.46 9.95
CA SER A 163 -28.82 -16.32 11.09
C SER A 163 -30.11 -15.58 10.72
N ASN A 164 -30.00 -14.50 9.93
CA ASN A 164 -31.19 -13.78 9.44
C ASN A 164 -32.06 -14.65 8.54
N ALA A 165 -31.47 -15.48 7.68
CA ALA A 165 -32.21 -16.42 6.83
C ALA A 165 -32.95 -17.46 7.69
N GLU A 166 -32.29 -18.06 8.67
CA GLU A 166 -32.86 -19.03 9.61
C GLU A 166 -33.99 -18.41 10.45
N LEU A 167 -33.79 -17.19 10.98
CA LEU A 167 -34.82 -16.47 11.70
C LEU A 167 -36.02 -16.14 10.81
N THR A 168 -35.78 -15.69 9.59
CA THR A 168 -36.86 -15.42 8.63
C THR A 168 -37.69 -16.66 8.36
N GLN A 169 -37.03 -17.80 8.12
CA GLN A 169 -37.73 -19.09 7.93
C GLN A 169 -38.54 -19.48 9.18
N THR A 170 -37.93 -19.36 10.35
CA THR A 170 -38.60 -19.66 11.62
C THR A 170 -39.84 -18.79 11.84
N VAL A 171 -39.71 -17.48 11.57
CA VAL A 171 -40.84 -16.54 11.66
C VAL A 171 -41.95 -16.88 10.63
N GLN A 172 -41.57 -17.26 9.42
CA GLN A 172 -42.55 -17.69 8.40
C GLN A 172 -43.32 -18.95 8.83
N LEU A 173 -42.63 -19.94 9.42
CA LEU A 173 -43.27 -21.11 9.97
C LEU A 173 -44.17 -20.79 11.18
N ALA A 174 -43.69 -19.94 12.08
CA ALA A 174 -44.46 -19.52 13.24
C ALA A 174 -45.71 -18.70 12.88
N LYS A 175 -45.74 -18.01 11.78
CA LYS A 175 -46.90 -17.25 11.28
C LYS A 175 -47.98 -18.13 10.66
N LYS A 176 -47.75 -19.43 10.43
CA LYS A 176 -48.77 -20.32 9.86
C LYS A 176 -49.91 -20.50 10.87
N LEU A 177 -51.11 -20.21 10.39
CA LEU A 177 -52.33 -20.43 11.18
C LEU A 177 -52.64 -21.93 11.31
N ASN A 178 -52.85 -22.39 12.53
CA ASN A 178 -53.26 -23.77 12.75
C ASN A 178 -54.77 -23.87 12.79
N ILE A 179 -55.33 -24.74 11.99
CA ILE A 179 -56.75 -25.02 11.89
C ILE A 179 -57.06 -26.31 12.64
N THR A 180 -58.01 -26.27 13.57
CA THR A 180 -58.44 -27.36 14.37
C THR A 180 -59.95 -27.51 14.36
N GLY A 181 -60.52 -28.64 14.85
CA GLY A 181 -61.91 -28.85 15.02
C GLY A 181 -62.73 -28.80 13.68
N ILE A 182 -62.11 -29.29 12.58
CA ILE A 182 -62.80 -29.29 11.30
C ILE A 182 -64.01 -30.23 11.37
N SER A 183 -65.21 -29.75 11.08
CA SER A 183 -66.40 -30.53 10.98
C SER A 183 -67.27 -30.12 9.81
N PHE A 184 -68.04 -31.05 9.31
CA PHE A 184 -68.95 -30.86 8.19
C PHE A 184 -70.39 -30.94 8.65
N GLN A 185 -71.21 -30.04 8.19
CA GLN A 185 -72.64 -30.03 8.46
C GLN A 185 -73.43 -29.90 7.16
N ALA A 186 -74.35 -30.82 6.95
CA ALA A 186 -75.25 -30.77 5.77
C ALA A 186 -76.52 -29.98 6.13
N TYR A 187 -77.01 -29.18 5.19
CA TYR A 187 -78.20 -28.33 5.31
C TYR A 187 -79.16 -28.59 4.14
N ASN A 188 -80.43 -28.62 4.44
CA ASN A 188 -81.51 -28.73 3.45
C ASN A 188 -81.79 -27.35 2.79
N LYS A 189 -82.72 -27.34 1.82
CA LYS A 189 -83.13 -26.12 1.10
C LYS A 189 -83.64 -24.97 2.04
N LYS A 190 -84.13 -25.31 3.22
CA LYS A 190 -84.63 -24.35 4.23
C LYS A 190 -83.53 -23.91 5.23
N GLY A 191 -82.28 -24.31 5.04
CA GLY A 191 -81.20 -23.97 5.95
C GLY A 191 -81.20 -24.75 7.27
N LYS A 192 -82.03 -25.80 7.43
CA LYS A 192 -82.04 -26.66 8.61
C LYS A 192 -81.10 -27.83 8.41
N THR A 193 -80.47 -28.27 9.49
CA THR A 193 -79.57 -29.44 9.55
C THR A 193 -80.24 -30.65 8.90
N GLU A 194 -79.54 -31.32 8.01
CA GLU A 194 -79.99 -32.51 7.27
C GLU A 194 -79.08 -33.67 7.61
N LYS A 195 -79.66 -34.76 8.09
CA LYS A 195 -78.90 -35.98 8.41
C LYS A 195 -78.58 -36.81 7.17
N ASN A 196 -79.43 -36.72 6.14
CA ASN A 196 -79.23 -37.46 4.92
C ASN A 196 -78.51 -36.58 3.87
N ILE A 197 -77.26 -36.88 3.59
CA ILE A 197 -76.40 -36.11 2.71
C ILE A 197 -76.97 -36.03 1.26
N THR A 198 -77.72 -37.04 0.80
CA THR A 198 -78.34 -37.05 -0.52
C THR A 198 -79.45 -36.01 -0.65
N LYS A 199 -80.08 -35.59 0.42
CA LYS A 199 -81.07 -34.56 0.53
C LYS A 199 -80.48 -33.15 0.85
N ALA A 200 -79.19 -33.09 1.09
CA ALA A 200 -78.50 -31.84 1.38
C ALA A 200 -78.47 -30.93 0.11
N ARG A 201 -78.60 -29.65 0.34
CA ARG A 201 -78.48 -28.63 -0.68
C ARG A 201 -77.28 -27.69 -0.45
N GLN A 202 -76.76 -27.72 0.77
CA GLN A 202 -75.59 -26.94 1.17
C GLN A 202 -74.76 -27.78 2.14
N LEU A 203 -73.44 -27.63 2.02
CA LEU A 203 -72.46 -28.17 2.98
C LEU A 203 -71.82 -26.98 3.71
N GLY A 204 -71.88 -26.99 5.02
CA GLY A 204 -71.14 -26.07 5.84
C GLY A 204 -69.87 -26.69 6.35
N VAL A 205 -68.79 -26.01 6.30
CA VAL A 205 -67.50 -26.37 6.92
C VAL A 205 -67.26 -25.47 8.10
N HIS A 206 -67.13 -26.09 9.26
CA HIS A 206 -66.82 -25.38 10.50
C HIS A 206 -65.41 -25.75 10.92
N PHE A 207 -64.65 -24.79 11.30
CA PHE A 207 -63.29 -24.97 11.81
C PHE A 207 -62.92 -23.91 12.84
N THR A 208 -61.97 -24.20 13.69
CA THR A 208 -61.38 -23.27 14.65
C THR A 208 -59.99 -22.93 14.26
N VAL A 209 -59.65 -21.64 14.20
CA VAL A 209 -58.28 -21.16 14.02
C VAL A 209 -57.64 -20.98 15.39
N SER A 210 -56.57 -21.69 15.69
CA SER A 210 -55.88 -21.55 16.96
C SER A 210 -55.24 -20.15 17.06
N PRO A 211 -55.26 -19.53 18.26
CA PRO A 211 -54.58 -18.27 18.50
C PRO A 211 -53.10 -18.36 18.13
N ASN A 212 -52.61 -17.38 17.37
CA ASN A 212 -51.18 -17.28 16.94
C ASN A 212 -50.69 -15.85 17.12
N ASN A 213 -49.97 -15.59 18.15
CA ASN A 213 -49.44 -14.26 18.49
C ASN A 213 -48.36 -13.74 17.50
N THR A 214 -47.86 -14.61 16.64
CA THR A 214 -46.85 -14.23 15.62
C THR A 214 -47.50 -13.75 14.35
N THR A 215 -48.78 -14.09 14.12
CA THR A 215 -49.55 -13.67 12.96
C THR A 215 -50.21 -12.33 13.21
N ALA A 216 -49.95 -11.34 12.34
CA ALA A 216 -50.58 -10.04 12.45
C ALA A 216 -52.12 -10.17 12.32
N PRO A 217 -52.91 -9.50 13.17
CA PRO A 217 -54.38 -9.48 13.08
C PRO A 217 -54.81 -8.86 11.72
N GLY A 218 -56.03 -9.21 11.32
CA GLY A 218 -56.67 -8.68 10.11
C GLY A 218 -57.27 -9.74 9.21
N MET A 219 -57.79 -9.32 8.07
CA MET A 219 -58.51 -10.21 7.12
C MET A 219 -57.56 -11.28 6.57
N LYS A 220 -57.97 -12.54 6.72
CA LYS A 220 -57.26 -13.72 6.18
C LYS A 220 -58.11 -14.43 5.14
N ASP A 221 -57.49 -14.90 4.10
CA ASP A 221 -58.12 -15.66 3.05
C ASP A 221 -58.09 -17.16 3.38
N PHE A 222 -59.26 -17.79 3.47
CA PHE A 222 -59.39 -19.21 3.69
C PHE A 222 -59.93 -19.87 2.40
N TYR A 223 -59.23 -20.82 1.86
CA TYR A 223 -59.60 -21.60 0.69
C TYR A 223 -59.94 -22.99 1.12
N ILE A 224 -61.13 -23.46 0.76
CA ILE A 224 -61.66 -24.75 1.10
C ILE A 224 -61.67 -25.59 -0.17
N ARG A 225 -61.08 -26.78 -0.09
CA ARG A 225 -61.11 -27.77 -1.17
C ARG A 225 -61.83 -29.04 -0.67
N ILE A 226 -62.89 -29.40 -1.33
CA ILE A 226 -63.64 -30.63 -1.10
C ILE A 226 -63.44 -31.50 -2.30
N LEU A 227 -62.91 -32.69 -2.09
CA LEU A 227 -62.65 -33.67 -3.14
C LEU A 227 -63.61 -34.84 -2.97
N SER A 228 -64.08 -35.39 -4.10
CA SER A 228 -64.79 -36.66 -4.12
C SER A 228 -63.83 -37.82 -3.72
N PRO A 229 -64.30 -38.99 -3.38
CA PRO A 229 -63.48 -40.13 -3.13
C PRO A 229 -62.51 -40.47 -4.30
N GLU A 230 -62.90 -40.14 -5.53
CA GLU A 230 -62.11 -40.31 -6.76
C GLU A 230 -61.11 -39.14 -6.99
N GLY A 231 -60.99 -38.18 -6.07
CA GLY A 231 -60.07 -37.07 -6.16
C GLY A 231 -60.55 -35.88 -7.01
N THR A 232 -61.80 -35.89 -7.46
CA THR A 232 -62.34 -34.78 -8.27
C THR A 232 -62.78 -33.61 -7.37
N LEU A 233 -62.41 -32.39 -7.74
CA LEU A 233 -62.80 -31.17 -7.01
C LEU A 233 -64.31 -30.96 -7.11
N LEU A 234 -64.95 -30.80 -5.97
CA LEU A 234 -66.39 -30.45 -5.91
C LEU A 234 -66.55 -28.92 -5.88
N GLY A 235 -67.37 -28.40 -6.82
CA GLY A 235 -67.62 -27.00 -6.97
C GLY A 235 -66.55 -26.24 -7.77
N GLY A 236 -66.65 -24.91 -7.83
CA GLY A 236 -65.79 -24.05 -8.62
C GLY A 236 -65.55 -22.72 -7.92
N GLY A 237 -64.66 -22.68 -6.98
CA GLY A 237 -64.16 -21.47 -6.32
C GLY A 237 -62.94 -20.85 -7.00
N PRO A 238 -62.41 -19.72 -6.52
CA PRO A 238 -61.19 -19.11 -7.06
C PRO A 238 -59.99 -19.97 -6.83
N SER A 239 -59.01 -19.86 -7.74
CA SER A 239 -57.71 -20.49 -7.57
C SER A 239 -56.81 -19.63 -6.65
N PHE A 240 -55.87 -20.29 -6.00
CA PHE A 240 -54.87 -19.69 -5.12
C PHE A 240 -53.49 -20.31 -5.33
N GLN A 241 -52.46 -19.61 -4.89
CA GLN A 241 -51.09 -20.11 -4.97
C GLN A 241 -50.71 -20.80 -3.64
N LEU A 242 -50.16 -22.03 -3.77
CA LEU A 242 -49.61 -22.77 -2.65
C LEU A 242 -48.30 -23.43 -3.10
N ASP A 243 -47.23 -23.12 -2.43
CA ASP A 243 -45.86 -23.68 -2.70
C ASP A 243 -45.45 -23.58 -4.18
N GLY A 244 -45.76 -22.44 -4.82
CA GLY A 244 -45.45 -22.16 -6.23
C GLY A 244 -46.40 -22.80 -7.25
N SER A 245 -47.42 -23.54 -6.77
CA SER A 245 -48.46 -24.17 -7.64
C SER A 245 -49.78 -23.45 -7.56
N THR A 246 -50.46 -23.31 -8.68
CA THR A 246 -51.85 -22.78 -8.72
C THR A 246 -52.82 -23.91 -8.44
N ILE A 247 -53.62 -23.75 -7.38
CA ILE A 247 -54.56 -24.77 -6.91
C ILE A 247 -55.99 -24.16 -6.94
N SER A 248 -56.96 -24.91 -7.48
CA SER A 248 -58.38 -24.54 -7.50
C SER A 248 -59.05 -24.90 -6.18
N SER A 249 -59.90 -24.03 -5.68
CA SER A 249 -60.69 -24.26 -4.48
C SER A 249 -62.18 -24.56 -4.79
N THR A 250 -62.83 -25.17 -3.82
CA THR A 250 -64.31 -25.30 -3.83
C THR A 250 -64.95 -23.99 -3.39
N SER A 251 -64.39 -23.30 -2.41
CA SER A 251 -64.92 -22.10 -1.86
C SER A 251 -63.82 -21.21 -1.27
N HIS A 252 -64.05 -19.94 -1.16
CA HIS A 252 -63.15 -18.95 -0.55
C HIS A 252 -63.94 -18.05 0.42
N ARG A 253 -63.31 -17.77 1.54
CA ARG A 253 -63.86 -16.80 2.52
C ARG A 253 -62.74 -15.93 3.08
N LYS A 254 -63.05 -14.67 3.30
CA LYS A 254 -62.23 -13.77 4.08
C LYS A 254 -62.80 -13.71 5.48
N VAL A 255 -61.95 -13.93 6.48
CA VAL A 255 -62.30 -13.95 7.89
C VAL A 255 -61.35 -13.03 8.64
N GLU A 256 -61.88 -12.25 9.56
CA GLU A 256 -61.07 -11.45 10.46
C GLU A 256 -60.45 -12.36 11.53
N TYR A 257 -59.13 -12.21 11.69
CA TYR A 257 -58.35 -12.97 12.65
C TYR A 257 -57.71 -12.05 13.66
#